data_50b7e6630424cbcb77eb4fdceaadf70f
#
_entry.id   50b7e6630424cbcb77eb4fdceaadf70f
#
_cell.length_a   1.000
_cell.length_b   1.000
_cell.length_c   1.000
_cell.angle_alpha   90.00
_cell.angle_beta   90.00
_cell.angle_gamma   90.00
#
_symmetry.space_group_name_H-M   'P 1'
#
loop_
_entity.id
_entity.type
_entity.pdbx_description
1 polymer ?
#
loop_
_entity_poly.entity_id
_entity_poly.type
_entity_poly.pdbx_seq_one_letter_code
_entity_poly.pdbx_strand_id
1 'polypeptide(L)' 'MTLQELQNEFPNATEATWHQHPCGGGWVENIAYVDTSAYVGPNARVYGHARVYGNARVFGNVLVSGNDLAGCLDIS' A
#
# COMPACT_ATOMS: atom_id res chain seq x y z
N MET A 1 6.03 5.41 7.95
CA MET A 1 4.98 6.45 7.82
C MET A 1 3.92 6.21 8.88
N THR A 2 3.53 7.26 9.56
CA THR A 2 2.46 7.19 10.54
C THR A 2 1.13 7.49 9.89
N LEU A 3 0.03 7.21 10.61
CA LEU A 3 -1.29 7.54 10.12
C LEU A 3 -1.42 9.05 9.87
N GLN A 4 -0.83 9.86 10.74
CA GLN A 4 -0.89 11.31 10.56
C GLN A 4 -0.17 11.76 9.30
N GLU A 5 0.96 11.16 8.98
CA GLU A 5 1.66 11.44 7.74
C GLU A 5 0.83 11.01 6.53
N LEU A 6 0.17 9.86 6.64
CA LEU A 6 -0.74 9.40 5.60
C LEU A 6 -1.89 10.38 5.38
N GLN A 7 -2.44 10.94 6.45
CA GLN A 7 -3.54 11.88 6.38
C GLN A 7 -3.15 13.21 5.71
N ASN A 8 -1.87 13.55 5.66
CA ASN A 8 -1.41 14.72 4.94
C ASN A 8 -1.64 14.58 3.44
N GLU A 9 -1.60 13.36 2.92
CA GLU A 9 -1.84 13.08 1.51
C GLU A 9 -3.27 12.60 1.26
N PHE A 10 -3.82 11.87 2.21
CA PHE A 10 -5.16 11.30 2.12
C PHE A 10 -5.97 11.75 3.34
N PRO A 11 -6.53 12.97 3.30
CA PRO A 11 -7.19 13.54 4.49
C PRO A 11 -8.32 12.69 5.07
N ASN A 12 -8.92 11.83 4.24
CA ASN A 12 -9.99 10.96 4.68
C ASN A 12 -9.50 9.61 5.22
N ALA A 13 -8.19 9.41 5.28
CA ALA A 13 -7.63 8.17 5.77
C ALA A 13 -7.86 8.02 7.28
N THR A 14 -8.31 6.84 7.68
CA THR A 14 -8.53 6.51 9.08
C THR A 14 -8.08 5.07 9.31
N GLU A 15 -7.98 4.68 10.56
CA GLU A 15 -7.65 3.30 10.92
C GLU A 15 -8.76 2.33 10.49
N ALA A 16 -9.96 2.83 10.24
CA ALA A 16 -11.07 2.01 9.78
C ALA A 16 -11.03 1.74 8.27
N THR A 17 -10.42 2.65 7.50
CA THR A 17 -10.38 2.55 6.03
C THR A 17 -9.03 2.15 5.48
N TRP A 18 -7.99 2.24 6.29
CA TRP A 18 -6.63 1.88 5.91
C TRP A 18 -6.03 0.96 6.97
N HIS A 19 -5.06 0.15 6.56
CA HIS A 19 -4.31 -0.68 7.49
C HIS A 19 -2.85 -0.75 7.05
N GLN A 20 -1.98 -1.07 8.00
CA GLN A 20 -0.58 -1.30 7.68
C GLN A 20 -0.39 -2.76 7.24
N HIS A 21 0.30 -2.93 6.13
CA HIS A 21 0.59 -4.27 5.63
C HIS A 21 1.58 -4.96 6.57
N PRO A 22 1.35 -6.23 6.92
CA PRO A 22 2.23 -6.93 7.88
C PRO A 22 3.65 -7.13 7.36
N CYS A 23 3.83 -7.16 6.04
CA CYS A 23 5.16 -7.30 5.46
C CYS A 23 5.62 -5.93 4.96
N GLY A 24 6.44 -5.26 5.74
CA GLY A 24 7.01 -3.95 5.40
C GLY A 24 6.38 -2.76 6.09
N GLY A 25 5.14 -2.87 6.55
CA GLY A 25 4.48 -1.81 7.30
C GLY A 25 3.93 -0.65 6.49
N GLY A 26 3.87 -0.78 5.17
CA GLY A 26 3.28 0.25 4.33
C GLY A 26 1.76 0.32 4.49
N TRP A 27 1.19 1.45 4.09
CA TRP A 27 -0.24 1.68 4.25
C TRP A 27 -1.01 1.17 3.04
N VAL A 28 -2.07 0.45 3.30
CA VAL A 28 -2.93 -0.15 2.27
C VAL A 28 -4.37 0.22 2.57
N GLU A 29 -5.04 0.81 1.59
CA GLU A 29 -6.46 1.08 1.72
C GLU A 29 -7.24 -0.24 1.69
N ASN A 30 -8.26 -0.37 2.51
CA ASN A 30 -8.96 -1.65 2.69
C ASN A 30 -9.60 -2.20 1.42
N ILE A 31 -9.93 -1.33 0.47
CA ILE A 31 -10.49 -1.78 -0.82
C ILE A 31 -9.43 -2.27 -1.79
N ALA A 32 -8.16 -1.95 -1.55
CA ALA A 32 -7.06 -2.46 -2.35
C ALA A 32 -6.73 -3.89 -1.91
N TYR A 33 -6.20 -4.67 -2.83
CA TYR A 33 -5.78 -6.03 -2.53
C TYR A 33 -4.27 -6.10 -2.49
N VAL A 34 -3.72 -6.60 -1.39
CA VAL A 34 -2.28 -6.87 -1.28
C VAL A 34 -2.12 -8.25 -0.68
N ASP A 35 -1.43 -9.11 -1.41
CA ASP A 35 -1.15 -10.46 -0.95
C ASP A 35 -0.27 -10.41 0.30
N THR A 36 -0.50 -11.34 1.23
CA THR A 36 0.30 -11.37 2.47
C THR A 36 1.76 -11.62 2.21
N SER A 37 2.11 -12.28 1.11
CA SER A 37 3.50 -12.53 0.72
C SER A 37 4.16 -11.33 0.04
N ALA A 38 3.38 -10.33 -0.38
CA ALA A 38 3.93 -9.13 -0.99
C ALA A 38 4.51 -8.21 0.07
N TYR A 39 5.52 -7.45 -0.31
CA TYR A 39 6.16 -6.47 0.56
C TYR A 39 5.69 -5.07 0.18
N VAL A 40 5.23 -4.33 1.17
CA VAL A 40 4.88 -2.91 0.98
C VAL A 40 5.72 -2.11 1.96
N GLY A 41 6.67 -1.35 1.45
CA GLY A 41 7.61 -0.62 2.27
C GLY A 41 6.94 0.43 3.15
N PRO A 42 7.60 0.87 4.22
CA PRO A 42 6.98 1.71 5.25
C PRO A 42 6.51 3.07 4.74
N ASN A 43 7.05 3.55 3.63
CA ASN A 43 6.62 4.81 3.02
C ASN A 43 5.82 4.61 1.74
N ALA A 44 5.52 3.37 1.38
CA ALA A 44 4.71 3.07 0.20
C ALA A 44 3.23 3.10 0.56
N ARG A 45 2.39 3.44 -0.42
CA ARG A 45 0.95 3.54 -0.21
C ARG A 45 0.25 2.86 -1.38
N VAL A 46 -0.66 1.94 -1.03
CA VAL A 46 -1.48 1.22 -2.01
C VAL A 46 -2.94 1.60 -1.75
N TYR A 47 -3.61 2.15 -2.74
CA TYR A 47 -4.97 2.65 -2.54
C TYR A 47 -5.84 2.46 -3.78
N GLY A 48 -7.13 2.77 -3.62
CA GLY A 48 -8.09 2.55 -4.68
C GLY A 48 -8.32 1.05 -4.90
N HIS A 49 -8.51 0.66 -6.14
CA HIS A 49 -8.69 -0.74 -6.50
C HIS A 49 -7.39 -1.40 -6.96
N ALA A 50 -6.25 -0.89 -6.52
CA ALA A 50 -4.96 -1.46 -6.87
C ALA A 50 -4.85 -2.90 -6.37
N ARG A 51 -4.06 -3.69 -7.08
CA ARG A 51 -3.82 -5.09 -6.73
C ARG A 51 -2.34 -5.36 -6.72
N VAL A 52 -1.86 -5.85 -5.59
CA VAL A 52 -0.47 -6.25 -5.41
C VAL A 52 -0.49 -7.69 -4.94
N TYR A 53 0.02 -8.61 -5.75
CA TYR A 53 -0.07 -10.03 -5.41
C TYR A 53 1.21 -10.78 -5.76
N GLY A 54 1.26 -12.03 -5.29
CA GLY A 54 2.45 -12.84 -5.41
C GLY A 54 3.54 -12.33 -4.50
N ASN A 55 4.77 -12.34 -4.99
CA ASN A 55 5.92 -11.87 -4.25
C ASN A 55 6.35 -10.47 -4.66
N ALA A 56 5.41 -9.65 -5.11
CA ALA A 56 5.69 -8.28 -5.50
C ALA A 56 6.28 -7.49 -4.35
N ARG A 57 7.12 -6.53 -4.67
CA ARG A 57 7.74 -5.65 -3.67
C ARG A 57 7.54 -4.20 -4.07
N VAL A 58 6.97 -3.44 -3.16
CA VAL A 58 6.71 -2.02 -3.36
C VAL A 58 7.60 -1.25 -2.40
N PHE A 59 8.53 -0.48 -2.93
CA PHE A 59 9.54 0.22 -2.13
C PHE A 59 9.39 1.72 -2.20
N GLY A 60 10.13 2.38 -1.32
CA GLY A 60 10.31 3.82 -1.37
C GLY A 60 9.02 4.57 -1.13
N ASN A 61 8.87 5.70 -1.79
CA ASN A 61 7.71 6.57 -1.64
C ASN A 61 6.69 6.36 -2.75
N VAL A 62 6.58 5.14 -3.25
CA VAL A 62 5.73 4.81 -4.37
C VAL A 62 4.25 4.85 -3.98
N LEU A 63 3.42 5.32 -4.89
CA LEU A 63 1.97 5.26 -4.80
C LEU A 63 1.47 4.27 -5.83
N VAL A 64 0.79 3.23 -5.38
CA VAL A 64 0.15 2.26 -6.25
C VAL A 64 -1.35 2.46 -6.13
N SER A 65 -2.01 2.80 -7.21
CA SER A 65 -3.40 3.24 -7.13
C SER A 65 -4.24 2.76 -8.31
N GLY A 66 -5.54 2.89 -8.13
CA GLY A 66 -6.51 2.73 -9.20
C GLY A 66 -6.48 1.35 -9.80
N ASN A 67 -6.13 1.28 -11.08
CA ASN A 67 -6.10 0.02 -11.82
C ASN A 67 -4.71 -0.59 -11.90
N ASP A 68 -3.77 -0.12 -11.10
CA ASP A 68 -2.42 -0.65 -11.12
C ASP A 68 -2.41 -2.09 -10.64
N LEU A 69 -1.64 -2.91 -11.34
CA LEU A 69 -1.44 -4.30 -11.01
C LEU A 69 0.04 -4.53 -10.80
N ALA A 70 0.38 -5.13 -9.67
CA ALA A 70 1.75 -5.53 -9.41
C ALA A 70 1.74 -6.98 -8.95
N GLY A 71 2.35 -7.85 -9.72
CA GLY A 71 2.46 -9.27 -9.37
C GLY A 71 3.86 -9.74 -9.67
N CYS A 72 4.56 -10.21 -8.65
CA CYS A 72 5.94 -10.70 -8.77
C CYS A 72 6.90 -9.66 -9.36
N LEU A 73 6.59 -8.38 -9.22
CA LEU A 73 7.41 -7.27 -9.72
C LEU A 73 7.84 -6.38 -8.57
N ASP A 74 8.96 -5.70 -8.77
CA ASP A 74 9.45 -4.71 -7.83
C ASP A 74 9.06 -3.32 -8.33
N ILE A 75 8.50 -2.52 -7.45
CA ILE A 75 8.10 -1.15 -7.75
C ILE A 75 8.80 -0.23 -6.76
N SER A 76 9.42 0.80 -7.27
CA SER A 76 10.11 1.76 -6.41
C SER A 76 10.03 3.18 -6.92
#